data_7685bd754128c639baaa2f05411c8934
#
_entry.id   7685bd754128c639baaa2f05411c8934
#
_cell.length_a   1.000
_cell.length_b   1.000
_cell.length_c   1.000
_cell.angle_alpha   90.00
_cell.angle_beta   90.00
_cell.angle_gamma   90.00
#
_symmetry.space_group_name_H-M   'P 1'
#
loop_
_entity.id
_entity.type
_entity.pdbx_description
1 polymer ?
#
loop_
_entity_poly.entity_id
_entity_poly.type
_entity_poly.pdbx_seq_one_letter_code
_entity_poly.pdbx_strand_id
1 'polypeptide(L)'
;MRFIIKHEMNGRMRIHLLQNRMTYEQADILLYFLTNMKTVSSAKVYERTQDAVIRYTGDREVIIEEMKRFSYEKTEVPAGLLENSGRALNAAYQEKLINKVLFGYARKWFLPYPVNALYTTAVSLKYIYKGLKVLCKGKIEVPVLDATAIGVSILRNDIDTAGSVMFLLGIGEILEEWTHKKSVDDLARTMSLNVGKVWLKQGEQDILVPVSDIQAGDQVVVHMGNVIPFDGTVADGEAMVNQASLTGESLPVRKVQGSSAYAGTVVEEGEVTITVKAVVGSSRFEKIVTMIEESEKLKSALEGKAEHLADKLVPYTLAGTALTYLLTRNITKALSILMVDFSCALKLAMPIAVLSAIREAGVHNITVKGGKFLEAAAEADTIVFDKTGTLT
;
A
#
# COMPACT_ATOMS: atom_id res chain seq x y z
N MET A 1 26.13 14.04 -11.46
CA MET A 1 24.88 14.25 -12.23
C MET A 1 24.75 15.71 -12.69
N ARG A 2 24.03 16.00 -13.81
CA ARG A 2 23.79 17.38 -14.27
C ARG A 2 22.43 17.86 -13.77
N PHE A 3 22.37 19.04 -13.15
CA PHE A 3 21.15 19.65 -12.67
C PHE A 3 21.24 21.18 -12.67
N ILE A 4 20.11 21.86 -12.58
CA ILE A 4 19.98 23.30 -12.40
C ILE A 4 19.19 23.61 -11.13
N ILE A 5 19.54 24.67 -10.44
CA ILE A 5 18.77 25.13 -9.28
C ILE A 5 17.67 26.06 -9.82
N LYS A 6 16.40 25.60 -9.74
CA LYS A 6 15.24 26.38 -10.19
C LYS A 6 14.82 27.45 -9.19
N HIS A 7 14.93 27.13 -7.92
CA HIS A 7 14.49 28.01 -6.85
C HIS A 7 15.26 27.68 -5.57
N GLU A 8 15.66 28.70 -4.85
CA GLU A 8 16.39 28.56 -3.59
C GLU A 8 15.89 29.58 -2.56
N MET A 9 15.74 29.11 -1.34
CA MET A 9 15.45 29.90 -0.14
C MET A 9 16.33 29.39 0.99
N ASN A 10 16.47 30.15 2.06
CA ASN A 10 17.27 29.72 3.22
C ASN A 10 16.75 28.37 3.76
N GLY A 11 17.64 27.37 3.78
CA GLY A 11 17.31 25.99 4.22
C GLY A 11 16.45 25.16 3.26
N ARG A 12 16.16 25.66 2.02
CA ARG A 12 15.38 24.92 1.03
C ARG A 12 15.84 25.23 -0.38
N MET A 13 16.11 24.19 -1.19
CA MET A 13 16.38 24.33 -2.61
C MET A 13 15.49 23.41 -3.45
N ARG A 14 15.17 23.86 -4.66
CA ARG A 14 14.54 23.06 -5.70
C ARG A 14 15.49 22.92 -6.87
N ILE A 15 15.90 21.71 -7.15
CA ILE A 15 16.76 21.37 -8.28
C ILE A 15 15.97 20.67 -9.37
N HIS A 16 16.36 20.90 -10.61
CA HIS A 16 15.85 20.19 -11.78
C HIS A 16 16.97 19.37 -12.41
N LEU A 17 16.72 18.08 -12.58
CA LEU A 17 17.70 17.16 -13.15
C LEU A 17 17.62 17.21 -14.68
N LEU A 18 18.78 17.37 -15.32
CA LEU A 18 18.89 17.47 -16.78
C LEU A 18 18.98 16.05 -17.38
N GLN A 19 17.85 15.39 -17.49
CA GLN A 19 17.68 14.08 -18.11
C GLN A 19 16.37 14.04 -18.92
N ASN A 20 16.26 13.16 -19.90
CA ASN A 20 15.08 13.13 -20.77
C ASN A 20 13.82 12.63 -20.04
N ARG A 21 13.97 11.66 -19.14
CA ARG A 21 12.88 11.08 -18.35
C ARG A 21 13.47 10.49 -17.07
N MET A 22 12.72 10.58 -15.99
CA MET A 22 13.04 9.93 -14.72
C MET A 22 12.09 8.76 -14.51
N THR A 23 12.63 7.56 -14.26
CA THR A 23 11.84 6.40 -13.86
C THR A 23 11.47 6.49 -12.38
N TYR A 24 10.47 5.71 -11.94
CA TYR A 24 10.11 5.63 -10.51
C TYR A 24 11.28 5.11 -9.68
N GLU A 25 11.99 4.11 -10.19
CA GLU A 25 13.20 3.56 -9.58
C GLU A 25 14.29 4.62 -9.41
N GLN A 26 14.59 5.38 -10.44
CA GLN A 26 15.53 6.50 -10.37
C GLN A 26 15.11 7.57 -9.35
N ALA A 27 13.80 7.85 -9.25
CA ALA A 27 13.29 8.79 -8.27
C ALA A 27 13.46 8.29 -6.83
N ASP A 28 13.31 6.98 -6.60
CA ASP A 28 13.50 6.36 -5.29
C ASP A 28 14.99 6.27 -4.93
N ILE A 29 15.87 5.93 -5.86
CA ILE A 29 17.33 5.96 -5.65
C ILE A 29 17.78 7.38 -5.27
N LEU A 30 17.32 8.40 -5.99
CA LEU A 30 17.65 9.79 -5.69
C LEU A 30 17.09 10.23 -4.33
N LEU A 31 15.86 9.83 -4.01
CA LEU A 31 15.25 10.15 -2.72
C LEU A 31 16.05 9.52 -1.58
N TYR A 32 16.41 8.24 -1.71
CA TYR A 32 17.23 7.52 -0.75
C TYR A 32 18.59 8.21 -0.55
N PHE A 33 19.28 8.53 -1.64
CA PHE A 33 20.55 9.25 -1.59
C PHE A 33 20.43 10.57 -0.83
N LEU A 34 19.42 11.38 -1.16
CA LEU A 34 19.20 12.67 -0.52
C LEU A 34 18.84 12.56 0.96
N THR A 35 18.00 11.59 1.34
CA THR A 35 17.57 11.43 2.74
C THR A 35 18.67 10.87 3.64
N ASN A 36 19.65 10.16 3.08
CA ASN A 36 20.80 9.66 3.83
C ASN A 36 21.94 10.68 4.01
N MET A 37 21.84 11.86 3.41
CA MET A 37 22.80 12.94 3.68
C MET A 37 22.56 13.56 5.06
N LYS A 38 23.59 13.64 5.88
CA LYS A 38 23.51 14.23 7.23
C LYS A 38 23.02 15.69 7.25
N THR A 39 23.23 16.43 6.17
CA THR A 39 22.84 17.82 6.03
C THR A 39 21.42 18.03 5.53
N VAL A 40 20.74 16.97 5.06
CA VAL A 40 19.38 17.03 4.53
C VAL A 40 18.38 16.64 5.61
N SER A 41 17.49 17.55 5.96
CA SER A 41 16.40 17.28 6.91
C SER A 41 15.18 16.61 6.27
N SER A 42 14.90 16.93 5.00
CA SER A 42 13.86 16.23 4.22
C SER A 42 14.08 16.45 2.73
N ALA A 43 13.70 15.48 1.93
CA ALA A 43 13.71 15.56 0.48
C ALA A 43 12.41 15.05 -0.13
N LYS A 44 12.01 15.62 -1.29
CA LYS A 44 10.90 15.14 -2.11
C LYS A 44 11.34 15.15 -3.56
N VAL A 45 11.20 14.02 -4.25
CA VAL A 45 11.55 13.87 -5.66
C VAL A 45 10.27 13.71 -6.48
N TYR A 46 10.16 14.48 -7.55
CA TYR A 46 9.02 14.51 -8.47
C TYR A 46 9.47 13.97 -9.83
N GLU A 47 9.16 12.72 -10.11
CA GLU A 47 9.59 12.02 -11.34
C GLU A 47 9.06 12.66 -12.62
N ARG A 48 7.81 13.15 -12.62
CA ARG A 48 7.18 13.76 -13.79
C ARG A 48 7.83 15.07 -14.22
N THR A 49 8.25 15.88 -13.26
CA THR A 49 8.89 17.18 -13.51
C THR A 49 10.41 17.11 -13.40
N GLN A 50 10.94 15.95 -13.00
CA GLN A 50 12.38 15.72 -12.77
C GLN A 50 12.99 16.71 -11.77
N ASP A 51 12.16 17.18 -10.84
CA ASP A 51 12.56 18.11 -9.81
C ASP A 51 12.76 17.38 -8.47
N ALA A 52 13.74 17.83 -7.69
CA ALA A 52 13.85 17.48 -6.28
C ALA A 52 13.79 18.72 -5.42
N VAL A 53 12.99 18.67 -4.36
CA VAL A 53 12.90 19.70 -3.32
C VAL A 53 13.62 19.17 -2.10
N ILE A 54 14.68 19.88 -1.70
CA ILE A 54 15.56 19.50 -0.60
C ILE A 54 15.44 20.56 0.49
N ARG A 55 15.14 20.15 1.70
CA ARG A 55 15.26 20.97 2.90
C ARG A 55 16.51 20.53 3.64
N TYR A 56 17.34 21.49 4.05
CA TYR A 56 18.63 21.21 4.63
C TYR A 56 18.95 22.13 5.80
N THR A 57 19.80 21.63 6.69
CA THR A 57 20.37 22.35 7.81
C THR A 57 21.89 22.21 7.69
N GLY A 58 22.60 23.29 7.36
CA GLY A 58 24.05 23.27 7.17
C GLY A 58 24.51 23.89 5.85
N ASP A 59 25.70 23.47 5.40
CA ASP A 59 26.32 24.07 4.23
C ASP A 59 25.71 23.57 2.93
N ARG A 60 25.25 24.50 2.12
CA ARG A 60 24.67 24.32 0.78
C ARG A 60 25.66 23.66 -0.19
N GLU A 61 26.94 24.06 -0.12
CA GLU A 61 27.95 23.60 -1.08
C GLU A 61 28.19 22.08 -0.98
N VAL A 62 28.07 21.51 0.22
CA VAL A 62 28.19 20.07 0.44
C VAL A 62 27.12 19.32 -0.36
N ILE A 63 25.87 19.80 -0.35
CA ILE A 63 24.78 19.15 -1.10
C ILE A 63 25.03 19.25 -2.61
N ILE A 64 25.50 20.39 -3.08
CA ILE A 64 25.81 20.59 -4.51
C ILE A 64 26.95 19.68 -4.97
N GLU A 65 28.01 19.56 -4.17
CA GLU A 65 29.14 18.68 -4.50
C GLU A 65 28.74 17.21 -4.53
N GLU A 66 28.00 16.74 -3.52
CA GLU A 66 27.50 15.38 -3.46
C GLU A 66 26.53 15.09 -4.63
N MET A 67 25.65 16.03 -4.97
CA MET A 67 24.77 15.91 -6.13
C MET A 67 25.52 15.85 -7.47
N LYS A 68 26.64 16.58 -7.61
CA LYS A 68 27.50 16.47 -8.81
C LYS A 68 28.14 15.09 -8.94
N ARG A 69 28.50 14.46 -7.81
CA ARG A 69 29.09 13.12 -7.74
C ARG A 69 28.05 12.00 -7.89
N PHE A 70 26.78 12.29 -7.63
CA PHE A 70 25.70 11.31 -7.67
C PHE A 70 25.58 10.59 -9.02
N SER A 71 25.42 9.28 -8.97
CA SER A 71 25.13 8.43 -10.12
C SER A 71 24.17 7.32 -9.69
N TYR A 72 23.14 7.05 -10.48
CA TYR A 72 22.17 5.98 -10.22
C TYR A 72 22.81 4.58 -10.14
N GLU A 73 23.85 4.33 -10.96
CA GLU A 73 24.53 3.04 -11.04
C GLU A 73 25.48 2.79 -9.86
N LYS A 74 25.99 3.85 -9.26
CA LYS A 74 26.99 3.78 -8.16
C LYS A 74 26.36 3.86 -6.77
N THR A 75 25.09 4.24 -6.69
CA THR A 75 24.38 4.36 -5.41
C THR A 75 23.79 3.01 -5.07
N GLU A 76 24.40 2.32 -4.11
CA GLU A 76 23.85 1.09 -3.55
C GLU A 76 22.60 1.42 -2.75
N VAL A 77 21.46 0.93 -3.22
CA VAL A 77 20.18 1.08 -2.58
C VAL A 77 19.66 -0.30 -2.21
N PRO A 78 19.10 -0.46 -1.00
CA PRO A 78 18.50 -1.73 -0.61
C PRO A 78 17.47 -2.20 -1.65
N ALA A 79 17.58 -3.47 -2.08
CA ALA A 79 16.73 -4.03 -3.14
C ALA A 79 15.22 -3.93 -2.79
N GLY A 80 14.85 -4.13 -1.53
CA GLY A 80 13.48 -4.01 -1.04
C GLY A 80 12.87 -2.61 -1.19
N LEU A 81 13.70 -1.56 -1.30
CA LEU A 81 13.22 -0.19 -1.50
C LEU A 81 12.82 0.06 -2.97
N LEU A 82 13.43 -0.67 -3.91
CA LEU A 82 13.15 -0.57 -5.33
C LEU A 82 11.98 -1.48 -5.75
N GLU A 83 11.93 -2.70 -5.23
CA GLU A 83 10.90 -3.67 -5.57
C GLU A 83 9.51 -3.26 -5.08
N ASN A 84 9.44 -2.57 -3.93
CA ASN A 84 8.19 -2.11 -3.31
C ASN A 84 8.01 -0.60 -3.43
N SER A 85 8.23 -0.04 -4.62
CA SER A 85 8.02 1.39 -4.85
C SER A 85 6.54 1.77 -4.79
N GLY A 86 6.07 2.33 -3.65
CA GLY A 86 4.71 2.87 -3.52
C GLY A 86 4.37 3.96 -4.52
N ARG A 87 5.38 4.49 -5.24
CA ARG A 87 5.18 5.41 -6.36
C ARG A 87 4.53 4.71 -7.53
N ALA A 88 5.02 3.52 -7.91
CA ALA A 88 4.45 2.72 -9.00
C ALA A 88 3.00 2.35 -8.70
N LEU A 89 2.71 1.89 -7.48
CA LEU A 89 1.35 1.57 -7.03
C LEU A 89 0.44 2.81 -7.10
N ASN A 90 0.86 3.92 -6.49
CA ASN A 90 0.08 5.16 -6.48
C ASN A 90 -0.16 5.69 -7.90
N ALA A 91 0.85 5.65 -8.78
CA ALA A 91 0.72 6.07 -10.16
C ALA A 91 -0.25 5.19 -10.94
N ALA A 92 -0.21 3.87 -10.77
CA ALA A 92 -1.12 2.93 -11.43
C ALA A 92 -2.59 3.19 -11.04
N TYR A 93 -2.88 3.44 -9.76
CA TYR A 93 -4.25 3.75 -9.31
C TYR A 93 -4.70 5.16 -9.70
N GLN A 94 -3.79 6.15 -9.67
CA GLN A 94 -4.10 7.48 -10.21
C GLN A 94 -4.42 7.41 -11.71
N GLU A 95 -3.65 6.64 -12.48
CA GLU A 95 -3.92 6.43 -13.90
C GLU A 95 -5.27 5.73 -14.13
N LYS A 96 -5.59 4.67 -13.37
CA LYS A 96 -6.91 4.01 -13.40
C LYS A 96 -8.04 5.00 -13.13
N LEU A 97 -7.91 5.88 -12.12
CA LEU A 97 -8.90 6.90 -11.79
C LEU A 97 -9.04 7.94 -12.92
N ILE A 98 -7.92 8.48 -13.40
CA ILE A 98 -7.90 9.46 -14.49
C ILE A 98 -8.53 8.85 -15.75
N ASN A 99 -8.14 7.63 -16.12
CA ASN A 99 -8.70 6.94 -17.28
C ASN A 99 -10.21 6.68 -17.12
N LYS A 100 -10.65 6.29 -15.91
CA LYS A 100 -12.08 6.12 -15.61
C LYS A 100 -12.87 7.42 -15.80
N VAL A 101 -12.33 8.54 -15.28
CA VAL A 101 -12.95 9.88 -15.40
C VAL A 101 -12.95 10.34 -16.86
N LEU A 102 -11.80 10.30 -17.53
CA LEU A 102 -11.68 10.71 -18.92
C LEU A 102 -12.58 9.89 -19.84
N PHE A 103 -12.60 8.57 -19.67
CA PHE A 103 -13.46 7.68 -20.43
C PHE A 103 -14.95 7.96 -20.16
N GLY A 104 -15.31 8.23 -18.89
CA GLY A 104 -16.69 8.59 -18.52
C GLY A 104 -17.17 9.85 -19.23
N TYR A 105 -16.36 10.91 -19.26
CA TYR A 105 -16.69 12.15 -19.97
C TYR A 105 -16.62 11.98 -21.48
N ALA A 106 -15.56 11.33 -22.01
CA ALA A 106 -15.42 11.09 -23.45
C ALA A 106 -16.62 10.30 -23.99
N ARG A 107 -17.05 9.27 -23.27
CA ARG A 107 -18.23 8.48 -23.62
C ARG A 107 -19.48 9.34 -23.70
N LYS A 108 -19.71 10.22 -22.72
CA LYS A 108 -20.89 11.10 -22.67
C LYS A 108 -20.92 12.11 -23.81
N TRP A 109 -19.77 12.61 -24.26
CA TRP A 109 -19.68 13.69 -25.23
C TRP A 109 -19.49 13.20 -26.66
N PHE A 110 -18.83 12.09 -26.87
CA PHE A 110 -18.43 11.63 -28.20
C PHE A 110 -19.19 10.39 -28.72
N LEU A 111 -19.78 9.57 -27.83
CA LEU A 111 -20.50 8.39 -28.28
C LEU A 111 -21.95 8.73 -28.66
N PRO A 112 -22.42 8.29 -29.86
CA PRO A 112 -23.83 8.35 -30.20
C PRO A 112 -24.69 7.62 -29.18
N TYR A 113 -25.89 8.13 -28.90
CA TYR A 113 -26.80 7.59 -27.90
C TYR A 113 -27.00 6.08 -27.98
N PRO A 114 -27.26 5.44 -29.16
CA PRO A 114 -27.51 4.01 -29.24
C PRO A 114 -26.29 3.17 -28.79
N VAL A 115 -25.08 3.63 -29.14
CA VAL A 115 -23.83 2.96 -28.73
C VAL A 115 -23.60 3.11 -27.24
N ASN A 116 -23.84 4.31 -26.69
CA ASN A 116 -23.76 4.56 -25.27
C ASN A 116 -24.78 3.73 -24.47
N ALA A 117 -26.01 3.60 -24.99
CA ALA A 117 -27.05 2.77 -24.37
C ALA A 117 -26.65 1.30 -24.36
N LEU A 118 -26.16 0.77 -25.47
CA LEU A 118 -25.70 -0.62 -25.56
C LEU A 118 -24.56 -0.90 -24.58
N TYR A 119 -23.55 -0.02 -24.54
CA TYR A 119 -22.42 -0.15 -23.61
C TYR A 119 -22.89 -0.09 -22.15
N THR A 120 -23.74 0.89 -21.80
CA THR A 120 -24.25 1.05 -20.43
C THR A 120 -25.07 -0.16 -20.01
N THR A 121 -25.92 -0.69 -20.89
CA THR A 121 -26.70 -1.91 -20.64
C THR A 121 -25.77 -3.13 -20.46
N ALA A 122 -24.75 -3.28 -21.28
CA ALA A 122 -23.80 -4.38 -21.15
C ALA A 122 -23.04 -4.34 -19.81
N VAL A 123 -22.56 -3.15 -19.41
CA VAL A 123 -21.85 -2.97 -18.12
C VAL A 123 -22.78 -3.18 -16.92
N SER A 124 -24.06 -2.81 -17.05
CA SER A 124 -25.05 -2.99 -15.97
C SER A 124 -25.28 -4.45 -15.58
N LEU A 125 -25.07 -5.38 -16.50
CA LEU A 125 -25.22 -6.82 -16.23
C LEU A 125 -24.35 -7.28 -15.06
N LYS A 126 -23.14 -6.72 -14.90
CA LYS A 126 -22.26 -6.99 -13.74
C LYS A 126 -22.95 -6.64 -12.42
N TYR A 127 -23.56 -5.48 -12.32
CA TYR A 127 -24.21 -4.99 -11.11
C TYR A 127 -25.53 -5.70 -10.85
N ILE A 128 -26.34 -5.92 -11.89
CA ILE A 128 -27.60 -6.67 -11.80
C ILE A 128 -27.32 -8.10 -11.34
N TYR A 129 -26.32 -8.78 -11.90
CA TYR A 129 -25.92 -10.13 -11.48
C TYR A 129 -25.48 -10.15 -10.01
N LYS A 130 -24.69 -9.15 -9.55
CA LYS A 130 -24.23 -9.04 -8.17
C LYS A 130 -25.42 -8.89 -7.21
N GLY A 131 -26.39 -8.03 -7.54
CA GLY A 131 -27.62 -7.85 -6.75
C GLY A 131 -28.50 -9.11 -6.72
N LEU A 132 -28.73 -9.76 -7.85
CA LEU A 132 -29.49 -11.01 -7.92
C LEU A 132 -28.83 -12.11 -7.11
N LYS A 133 -27.51 -12.25 -7.17
CA LYS A 133 -26.75 -13.23 -6.37
C LYS A 133 -26.94 -13.04 -4.87
N VAL A 134 -27.00 -11.79 -4.38
CA VAL A 134 -27.27 -11.48 -2.98
C VAL A 134 -28.71 -11.77 -2.62
N LEU A 135 -29.65 -11.40 -3.50
CA LEU A 135 -31.08 -11.65 -3.29
C LEU A 135 -31.38 -13.17 -3.27
N CYS A 136 -30.74 -13.97 -4.13
CA CYS A 136 -30.88 -15.43 -4.12
C CYS A 136 -30.35 -16.08 -2.82
N LYS A 137 -29.50 -15.40 -2.06
CA LYS A 137 -29.08 -15.83 -0.72
C LYS A 137 -30.05 -15.42 0.38
N GLY A 138 -31.21 -14.84 0.04
CA GLY A 138 -32.21 -14.36 0.99
C GLY A 138 -31.82 -13.09 1.72
N LYS A 139 -30.84 -12.31 1.21
CA LYS A 139 -30.37 -11.08 1.82
C LYS A 139 -30.78 -9.86 0.99
N ILE A 140 -31.15 -8.80 1.68
CA ILE A 140 -31.47 -7.49 1.08
C ILE A 140 -30.41 -6.50 1.55
N GLU A 141 -29.33 -6.45 0.80
CA GLU A 141 -28.13 -5.63 1.07
C GLU A 141 -27.95 -4.60 -0.06
N VAL A 142 -27.01 -3.67 0.11
CA VAL A 142 -26.71 -2.59 -0.84
C VAL A 142 -26.60 -3.06 -2.31
N PRO A 143 -25.99 -4.20 -2.67
CA PRO A 143 -25.97 -4.64 -4.07
C PRO A 143 -27.35 -4.86 -4.70
N VAL A 144 -28.37 -5.13 -3.90
CA VAL A 144 -29.77 -5.24 -4.37
C VAL A 144 -30.33 -3.86 -4.70
N LEU A 145 -30.04 -2.86 -3.86
CA LEU A 145 -30.40 -1.46 -4.12
C LEU A 145 -29.76 -0.94 -5.41
N ASP A 146 -28.45 -1.12 -5.55
CA ASP A 146 -27.68 -0.74 -6.74
C ASP A 146 -28.26 -1.37 -8.01
N ALA A 147 -28.50 -2.69 -7.96
CA ALA A 147 -29.09 -3.42 -9.09
C ALA A 147 -30.51 -2.93 -9.44
N THR A 148 -31.33 -2.61 -8.43
CA THR A 148 -32.68 -2.08 -8.63
C THR A 148 -32.62 -0.68 -9.24
N ALA A 149 -31.79 0.20 -8.73
CA ALA A 149 -31.64 1.55 -9.24
C ALA A 149 -31.17 1.56 -10.71
N ILE A 150 -30.11 0.78 -11.01
CA ILE A 150 -29.57 0.65 -12.36
C ILE A 150 -30.59 -0.01 -13.29
N GLY A 151 -31.22 -1.10 -12.87
CA GLY A 151 -32.19 -1.85 -13.67
C GLY A 151 -33.41 -1.04 -14.03
N VAL A 152 -34.01 -0.32 -13.06
CA VAL A 152 -35.17 0.55 -13.31
C VAL A 152 -34.79 1.74 -14.21
N SER A 153 -33.61 2.32 -14.06
CA SER A 153 -33.14 3.40 -14.94
C SER A 153 -32.98 2.93 -16.37
N ILE A 154 -32.45 1.72 -16.61
CA ILE A 154 -32.33 1.13 -17.96
C ILE A 154 -33.71 0.83 -18.55
N LEU A 155 -34.63 0.21 -17.77
CA LEU A 155 -35.99 -0.08 -18.24
C LEU A 155 -36.76 1.19 -18.67
N ARG A 156 -36.44 2.33 -18.06
CA ARG A 156 -36.98 3.64 -18.42
C ARG A 156 -36.24 4.32 -19.56
N ASN A 157 -35.23 3.70 -20.12
CA ASN A 157 -34.32 4.29 -21.08
C ASN A 157 -33.57 5.53 -20.56
N ASP A 158 -33.42 5.66 -19.24
CA ASP A 158 -32.63 6.70 -18.59
C ASP A 158 -31.17 6.23 -18.43
N ILE A 159 -30.48 6.21 -19.56
CA ILE A 159 -29.11 5.72 -19.70
C ILE A 159 -28.10 6.60 -18.95
N ASP A 160 -28.38 7.91 -18.86
CA ASP A 160 -27.50 8.85 -18.17
C ASP A 160 -27.50 8.62 -16.66
N THR A 161 -28.66 8.38 -16.07
CA THR A 161 -28.76 8.03 -14.64
C THR A 161 -28.08 6.72 -14.33
N ALA A 162 -28.38 5.63 -15.09
CA ALA A 162 -27.72 4.36 -14.94
C ALA A 162 -26.19 4.47 -15.07
N GLY A 163 -25.73 5.21 -16.07
CA GLY A 163 -24.33 5.47 -16.32
C GLY A 163 -23.63 6.23 -15.18
N SER A 164 -24.31 7.21 -14.60
CA SER A 164 -23.77 8.01 -13.50
C SER A 164 -23.63 7.20 -12.21
N VAL A 165 -24.64 6.38 -11.87
CA VAL A 165 -24.57 5.47 -10.71
C VAL A 165 -23.40 4.49 -10.87
N MET A 166 -23.31 3.80 -12.03
CA MET A 166 -22.21 2.86 -12.28
C MET A 166 -20.83 3.53 -12.31
N PHE A 167 -20.75 4.78 -12.74
CA PHE A 167 -19.51 5.56 -12.71
C PHE A 167 -19.05 5.81 -11.27
N LEU A 168 -19.95 6.26 -10.38
CA LEU A 168 -19.65 6.52 -8.98
C LEU A 168 -19.26 5.22 -8.24
N LEU A 169 -20.03 4.14 -8.44
CA LEU A 169 -19.69 2.83 -7.89
C LEU A 169 -18.31 2.35 -8.34
N GLY A 170 -17.99 2.52 -9.61
CA GLY A 170 -16.69 2.12 -10.13
C GLY A 170 -15.50 2.98 -9.65
N ILE A 171 -15.72 4.25 -9.30
CA ILE A 171 -14.71 5.08 -8.61
C ILE A 171 -14.52 4.56 -7.18
N GLY A 172 -15.61 4.27 -6.47
CA GLY A 172 -15.56 3.72 -5.13
C GLY A 172 -14.77 2.40 -5.08
N GLU A 173 -15.04 1.46 -5.99
CA GLU A 173 -14.30 0.19 -6.10
C GLU A 173 -12.78 0.42 -6.30
N ILE A 174 -12.37 1.39 -7.15
CA ILE A 174 -10.96 1.71 -7.38
C ILE A 174 -10.31 2.31 -6.12
N LEU A 175 -11.00 3.21 -5.42
CA LEU A 175 -10.49 3.83 -4.20
C LEU A 175 -10.35 2.82 -3.05
N GLU A 176 -11.33 1.93 -2.88
CA GLU A 176 -11.30 0.84 -1.89
C GLU A 176 -10.10 -0.09 -2.16
N GLU A 177 -9.93 -0.54 -3.41
CA GLU A 177 -8.79 -1.38 -3.79
C GLU A 177 -7.45 -0.66 -3.60
N TRP A 178 -7.37 0.62 -3.92
CA TRP A 178 -6.16 1.42 -3.72
C TRP A 178 -5.79 1.56 -2.25
N THR A 179 -6.77 1.88 -1.39
CA THR A 179 -6.57 2.01 0.05
C THR A 179 -6.03 0.72 0.64
N HIS A 180 -6.64 -0.40 0.28
CA HIS A 180 -6.24 -1.72 0.76
C HIS A 180 -4.80 -2.05 0.34
N LYS A 181 -4.48 -1.93 -0.97
CA LYS A 181 -3.14 -2.25 -1.47
C LYS A 181 -2.06 -1.33 -0.94
N LYS A 182 -2.38 -0.05 -0.74
CA LYS A 182 -1.42 0.90 -0.17
C LYS A 182 -1.09 0.56 1.28
N SER A 183 -2.06 0.17 2.07
CA SER A 183 -1.87 -0.25 3.46
C SER A 183 -0.93 -1.46 3.55
N VAL A 184 -1.15 -2.48 2.70
CA VAL A 184 -0.29 -3.67 2.63
C VAL A 184 1.13 -3.32 2.18
N ASP A 185 1.29 -2.46 1.17
CA ASP A 185 2.59 -2.03 0.64
C ASP A 185 3.41 -1.25 1.69
N ASP A 186 2.77 -0.30 2.38
CA ASP A 186 3.43 0.49 3.43
C ASP A 186 3.88 -0.41 4.60
N LEU A 187 3.11 -1.46 4.92
CA LEU A 187 3.47 -2.44 5.93
C LEU A 187 4.66 -3.31 5.50
N ALA A 188 4.60 -3.86 4.28
CA ALA A 188 5.68 -4.68 3.72
C ALA A 188 7.02 -3.93 3.72
N ARG A 189 7.00 -2.63 3.44
CA ARG A 189 8.20 -1.76 3.49
C ARG A 189 8.76 -1.61 4.89
N THR A 190 7.89 -1.44 5.88
CA THR A 190 8.33 -1.24 7.27
C THR A 190 8.96 -2.52 7.83
N MET A 191 8.54 -3.68 7.33
CA MET A 191 8.95 -5.00 7.81
C MET A 191 9.93 -5.72 6.90
N SER A 192 10.24 -5.20 5.69
CA SER A 192 11.19 -5.85 4.78
C SER A 192 12.59 -5.84 5.37
N LEU A 193 13.10 -7.04 5.62
CA LEU A 193 14.51 -7.25 5.92
C LEU A 193 15.31 -6.84 4.67
N ASN A 194 16.18 -5.88 4.85
CA ASN A 194 16.96 -5.25 3.77
C ASN A 194 18.14 -6.14 3.31
N VAL A 195 17.87 -7.42 3.01
CA VAL A 195 18.89 -8.36 2.54
C VAL A 195 18.62 -8.68 1.07
N GLY A 196 19.21 -7.91 0.15
CA GLY A 196 19.08 -8.16 -1.29
C GLY A 196 19.97 -9.28 -1.81
N LYS A 197 21.15 -9.52 -1.18
CA LYS A 197 22.14 -10.53 -1.58
C LYS A 197 22.71 -11.20 -0.37
N VAL A 198 23.11 -12.47 -0.52
CA VAL A 198 23.71 -13.30 0.54
C VAL A 198 24.90 -14.05 0.03
N TRP A 199 25.81 -14.41 0.91
CA TRP A 199 26.98 -15.21 0.59
C TRP A 199 26.62 -16.70 0.62
N LEU A 200 26.51 -17.32 -0.55
CA LEU A 200 26.30 -18.76 -0.70
C LEU A 200 27.64 -19.49 -0.64
N LYS A 201 27.79 -20.46 0.24
CA LYS A 201 28.98 -21.30 0.34
C LYS A 201 28.94 -22.40 -0.72
N GLN A 202 29.84 -22.32 -1.70
CA GLN A 202 30.06 -23.38 -2.69
C GLN A 202 31.45 -23.97 -2.55
N GLY A 203 31.57 -25.08 -1.83
CA GLY A 203 32.87 -25.69 -1.50
C GLY A 203 33.72 -24.79 -0.60
N GLU A 204 34.87 -24.33 -1.08
CA GLU A 204 35.75 -23.41 -0.36
C GLU A 204 35.57 -21.93 -0.75
N GLN A 205 34.62 -21.61 -1.60
CA GLN A 205 34.37 -20.23 -2.06
C GLN A 205 32.99 -19.74 -1.64
N ASP A 206 32.93 -18.46 -1.24
CA ASP A 206 31.70 -17.76 -0.94
C ASP A 206 31.32 -16.90 -2.14
N ILE A 207 30.14 -17.12 -2.69
CA ILE A 207 29.63 -16.42 -3.88
C ILE A 207 28.45 -15.55 -3.47
N LEU A 208 28.49 -14.27 -3.81
CA LEU A 208 27.41 -13.33 -3.53
C LEU A 208 26.26 -13.52 -4.53
N VAL A 209 25.14 -14.09 -4.07
CA VAL A 209 23.95 -14.37 -4.89
C VAL A 209 22.74 -13.63 -4.40
N PRO A 210 21.73 -13.37 -5.26
CA PRO A 210 20.43 -12.85 -4.82
C PRO A 210 19.77 -13.79 -3.81
N VAL A 211 19.05 -13.23 -2.85
CA VAL A 211 18.29 -14.00 -1.84
C VAL A 211 17.26 -14.93 -2.49
N SER A 212 16.70 -14.52 -3.65
CA SER A 212 15.74 -15.31 -4.44
C SER A 212 16.26 -16.64 -4.95
N ASP A 213 17.60 -16.78 -5.09
CA ASP A 213 18.24 -17.95 -5.70
C ASP A 213 18.59 -19.03 -4.67
N ILE A 214 18.42 -18.74 -3.37
CA ILE A 214 18.71 -19.64 -2.26
C ILE A 214 17.59 -20.68 -2.10
N GLN A 215 17.98 -21.92 -1.84
CA GLN A 215 17.07 -23.04 -1.59
C GLN A 215 17.26 -23.63 -0.17
N ALA A 216 16.25 -24.36 0.28
CA ALA A 216 16.37 -25.08 1.55
C ALA A 216 17.50 -26.16 1.45
N GLY A 217 18.37 -26.16 2.43
CA GLY A 217 19.58 -26.98 2.44
C GLY A 217 20.86 -26.26 2.02
N ASP A 218 20.76 -25.11 1.38
CA ASP A 218 21.92 -24.28 1.06
C ASP A 218 22.62 -23.77 2.33
N GLN A 219 23.93 -23.53 2.19
CA GLN A 219 24.73 -22.94 3.24
C GLN A 219 25.03 -21.47 2.96
N VAL A 220 24.60 -20.59 3.84
CA VAL A 220 24.79 -19.15 3.73
C VAL A 220 25.74 -18.67 4.81
N VAL A 221 26.76 -17.91 4.41
CA VAL A 221 27.71 -17.28 5.31
C VAL A 221 27.21 -15.90 5.72
N VAL A 222 27.20 -15.65 7.03
CA VAL A 222 26.78 -14.36 7.59
C VAL A 222 27.92 -13.77 8.40
N HIS A 223 28.47 -12.68 7.88
CA HIS A 223 29.58 -11.96 8.49
C HIS A 223 29.09 -10.98 9.56
N MET A 224 30.02 -10.55 10.41
CA MET A 224 29.79 -9.50 11.41
C MET A 224 29.12 -8.27 10.80
N GLY A 225 28.14 -7.71 11.51
CA GLY A 225 27.35 -6.54 11.10
C GLY A 225 26.19 -6.86 10.14
N ASN A 226 26.08 -8.10 9.66
CA ASN A 226 25.02 -8.48 8.73
C ASN A 226 23.81 -9.10 9.45
N VAL A 227 22.65 -8.94 8.84
CA VAL A 227 21.39 -9.57 9.26
C VAL A 227 21.37 -11.01 8.77
N ILE A 228 20.95 -11.93 9.62
CA ILE A 228 20.68 -13.33 9.25
C ILE A 228 19.45 -13.35 8.33
N PRO A 229 19.57 -13.82 7.07
CA PRO A 229 18.51 -13.69 6.09
C PRO A 229 17.44 -14.78 6.18
N PHE A 230 17.78 -15.95 6.72
CA PHE A 230 16.91 -17.12 6.72
C PHE A 230 16.91 -17.82 8.09
N ASP A 231 15.79 -18.47 8.42
CA ASP A 231 15.76 -19.42 9.53
C ASP A 231 16.57 -20.67 9.18
N GLY A 232 17.43 -21.09 10.09
CA GLY A 232 18.32 -22.22 9.83
C GLY A 232 19.00 -22.79 11.07
N THR A 233 20.03 -23.61 10.83
CA THR A 233 20.91 -24.15 11.85
C THR A 233 22.33 -23.77 11.52
N VAL A 234 23.10 -23.34 12.51
CA VAL A 234 24.52 -23.06 12.35
C VAL A 234 25.24 -24.36 11.99
N ALA A 235 25.80 -24.39 10.76
CA ALA A 235 26.57 -25.51 10.25
C ALA A 235 28.05 -25.44 10.68
N ASP A 236 28.61 -24.21 10.75
CA ASP A 236 29.98 -23.94 11.03
C ASP A 236 30.17 -22.52 11.60
N GLY A 237 31.24 -22.28 12.31
CA GLY A 237 31.58 -20.99 12.89
C GLY A 237 30.96 -20.72 14.25
N GLU A 238 31.26 -19.53 14.77
CA GLU A 238 30.79 -19.03 16.06
C GLU A 238 30.52 -17.53 15.96
N ALA A 239 29.38 -17.09 16.51
CA ALA A 239 29.05 -15.67 16.55
C ALA A 239 28.23 -15.28 17.77
N MET A 240 28.36 -14.03 18.16
CA MET A 240 27.44 -13.34 19.05
C MET A 240 26.31 -12.69 18.22
N VAL A 241 25.09 -13.14 18.44
CA VAL A 241 23.94 -12.74 17.63
C VAL A 241 22.95 -11.96 18.48
N ASN A 242 22.68 -10.72 18.08
CA ASN A 242 21.66 -9.87 18.67
C ASN A 242 20.28 -10.33 18.19
N GLN A 243 19.45 -10.74 19.15
CA GLN A 243 18.08 -11.21 18.91
C GLN A 243 17.04 -10.23 19.45
N ALA A 244 17.44 -9.00 19.79
CA ALA A 244 16.54 -8.00 20.37
C ALA A 244 15.28 -7.74 19.53
N SER A 245 15.40 -7.83 18.20
CA SER A 245 14.28 -7.70 17.27
C SER A 245 13.20 -8.79 17.43
N LEU A 246 13.56 -9.94 18.00
CA LEU A 246 12.64 -11.08 18.20
C LEU A 246 12.26 -11.29 19.66
N THR A 247 13.20 -11.08 20.58
CA THR A 247 13.05 -11.40 22.01
C THR A 247 12.90 -10.16 22.87
N GLY A 248 13.25 -8.99 22.37
CA GLY A 248 13.35 -7.75 23.13
C GLY A 248 14.58 -7.66 24.04
N GLU A 249 15.43 -8.70 24.13
CA GLU A 249 16.62 -8.73 24.97
C GLU A 249 17.82 -8.18 24.22
N SER A 250 18.49 -7.18 24.79
CA SER A 250 19.63 -6.50 24.16
C SER A 250 20.95 -7.28 24.26
N LEU A 251 21.03 -8.32 25.13
CA LEU A 251 22.24 -9.10 25.26
C LEU A 251 22.38 -10.07 24.09
N PRO A 252 23.49 -10.01 23.35
CA PRO A 252 23.73 -10.96 22.27
C PRO A 252 23.86 -12.38 22.77
N VAL A 253 23.33 -13.32 22.01
CA VAL A 253 23.34 -14.75 22.33
C VAL A 253 24.43 -15.42 21.51
N ARG A 254 25.29 -16.19 22.21
CA ARG A 254 26.33 -16.99 21.56
C ARG A 254 25.70 -18.11 20.73
N LYS A 255 26.02 -18.17 19.44
CA LYS A 255 25.63 -19.21 18.50
C LYS A 255 26.86 -20.02 18.10
N VAL A 256 26.75 -21.33 18.24
CA VAL A 256 27.77 -22.30 17.88
C VAL A 256 27.16 -23.35 16.95
N GLN A 257 27.97 -24.21 16.38
CA GLN A 257 27.48 -25.30 15.52
C GLN A 257 26.33 -26.07 16.16
N GLY A 258 25.26 -26.30 15.40
CA GLY A 258 24.03 -26.93 15.85
C GLY A 258 23.00 -25.98 16.48
N SER A 259 23.38 -24.73 16.78
CA SER A 259 22.45 -23.72 17.30
C SER A 259 21.43 -23.29 16.23
N SER A 260 20.19 -22.97 16.67
CA SER A 260 19.19 -22.37 15.76
C SER A 260 19.53 -20.91 15.49
N ALA A 261 19.52 -20.53 14.23
CA ALA A 261 19.64 -19.17 13.74
C ALA A 261 18.27 -18.69 13.21
N TYR A 262 17.92 -17.45 13.53
CA TYR A 262 16.62 -16.88 13.17
C TYR A 262 16.78 -15.69 12.23
N ALA A 263 15.98 -15.65 11.18
CA ALA A 263 15.93 -14.52 10.26
C ALA A 263 15.59 -13.21 11.00
N GLY A 264 16.23 -12.10 10.60
CA GLY A 264 16.02 -10.79 11.21
C GLY A 264 16.88 -10.50 12.44
N THR A 265 17.73 -11.43 12.87
CA THR A 265 18.73 -11.20 13.92
C THR A 265 20.06 -10.75 13.31
N VAL A 266 20.87 -10.02 14.07
CA VAL A 266 22.12 -9.40 13.59
C VAL A 266 23.33 -10.08 14.22
N VAL A 267 24.32 -10.43 13.42
CA VAL A 267 25.62 -10.90 13.90
C VAL A 267 26.43 -9.71 14.41
N GLU A 268 26.64 -9.59 15.71
CA GLU A 268 27.43 -8.50 16.30
C GLU A 268 28.94 -8.79 16.30
N GLU A 269 29.32 -10.03 16.58
CA GLU A 269 30.72 -10.47 16.57
C GLU A 269 30.84 -11.87 15.98
N GLY A 270 31.94 -12.13 15.28
CA GLY A 270 32.21 -13.42 14.66
C GLY A 270 31.58 -13.60 13.29
N GLU A 271 31.51 -14.87 12.89
CA GLU A 271 30.97 -15.29 11.58
C GLU A 271 30.33 -16.66 11.74
N VAL A 272 29.21 -16.88 11.06
CA VAL A 272 28.53 -18.17 11.05
C VAL A 272 28.09 -18.57 9.65
N THR A 273 28.24 -19.85 9.36
CA THR A 273 27.64 -20.51 8.21
C THR A 273 26.34 -21.17 8.65
N ILE A 274 25.25 -20.83 8.01
CA ILE A 274 23.90 -21.29 8.37
C ILE A 274 23.37 -22.19 7.26
N THR A 275 22.95 -23.42 7.60
CA THR A 275 22.18 -24.26 6.69
C THR A 275 20.73 -23.79 6.73
N VAL A 276 20.22 -23.34 5.58
CA VAL A 276 18.88 -22.82 5.41
C VAL A 276 17.85 -23.93 5.60
N LYS A 277 16.94 -23.77 6.56
CA LYS A 277 15.83 -24.71 6.81
C LYS A 277 14.60 -24.39 5.97
N ALA A 278 14.37 -23.12 5.75
CA ALA A 278 13.17 -22.64 5.10
C ALA A 278 13.52 -21.44 4.22
N VAL A 279 13.06 -21.49 2.99
CA VAL A 279 13.18 -20.41 2.00
C VAL A 279 12.00 -19.46 2.18
N VAL A 280 12.08 -18.28 1.52
CA VAL A 280 11.03 -17.27 1.39
C VAL A 280 9.62 -17.91 1.36
N GLY A 281 8.73 -17.54 2.29
CA GLY A 281 7.37 -18.10 2.44
C GLY A 281 7.14 -18.96 3.69
N SER A 282 8.16 -19.34 4.44
CA SER A 282 8.03 -20.22 5.61
C SER A 282 8.77 -19.72 6.86
N SER A 283 9.47 -18.58 6.81
CA SER A 283 10.12 -17.99 7.98
C SER A 283 9.08 -17.56 9.02
N ARG A 284 9.47 -17.54 10.31
CA ARG A 284 8.60 -16.99 11.37
C ARG A 284 8.18 -15.55 11.05
N PHE A 285 9.08 -14.80 10.46
CA PHE A 285 8.83 -13.43 10.03
C PHE A 285 7.74 -13.36 8.95
N GLU A 286 7.82 -14.19 7.91
CA GLU A 286 6.79 -14.22 6.84
C GLU A 286 5.45 -14.72 7.36
N LYS A 287 5.42 -15.65 8.30
CA LYS A 287 4.17 -16.03 8.98
C LYS A 287 3.55 -14.85 9.72
N ILE A 288 4.38 -14.01 10.36
CA ILE A 288 3.91 -12.78 11.00
C ILE A 288 3.38 -11.81 9.94
N VAL A 289 4.11 -11.61 8.82
CA VAL A 289 3.66 -10.78 7.71
C VAL A 289 2.35 -11.32 7.12
N THR A 290 2.26 -12.62 6.85
CA THR A 290 1.03 -13.25 6.35
C THR A 290 -0.14 -13.11 7.34
N MET A 291 0.10 -13.30 8.65
CA MET A 291 -0.92 -13.05 9.68
C MET A 291 -1.38 -11.60 9.72
N ILE A 292 -0.47 -10.66 9.50
CA ILE A 292 -0.79 -9.23 9.43
C ILE A 292 -1.60 -8.96 8.16
N GLU A 293 -1.19 -9.48 7.00
CA GLU A 293 -1.94 -9.37 5.75
C GLU A 293 -3.33 -9.99 5.84
N GLU A 294 -3.45 -11.16 6.48
CA GLU A 294 -4.75 -11.78 6.74
C GLU A 294 -5.60 -10.96 7.73
N SER A 295 -4.98 -10.37 8.73
CA SER A 295 -5.65 -9.44 9.67
C SER A 295 -6.08 -8.15 8.99
N GLU A 296 -5.33 -7.65 8.01
CA GLU A 296 -5.68 -6.47 7.23
C GLU A 296 -6.81 -6.71 6.22
N LYS A 297 -7.02 -7.95 5.75
CA LYS A 297 -8.21 -8.32 4.95
C LYS A 297 -9.50 -8.15 5.75
N LEU A 298 -9.43 -8.04 7.06
CA LEU A 298 -10.56 -7.70 7.91
C LEU A 298 -10.82 -6.19 7.79
N LYS A 299 -11.95 -5.83 7.21
CA LYS A 299 -12.42 -4.44 7.14
C LYS A 299 -12.38 -3.80 8.52
N SER A 300 -12.13 -2.48 8.55
CA SER A 300 -12.21 -1.69 9.77
C SER A 300 -13.56 -1.89 10.46
N ALA A 301 -13.58 -1.84 11.79
CA ALA A 301 -14.84 -2.01 12.55
C ALA A 301 -15.87 -0.92 12.20
N LEU A 302 -15.43 0.33 11.99
CA LEU A 302 -16.29 1.43 11.54
C LEU A 302 -16.79 1.23 10.11
N GLU A 303 -15.92 0.78 9.20
CA GLU A 303 -16.29 0.47 7.83
C GLU A 303 -17.32 -0.66 7.82
N GLY A 304 -17.09 -1.72 8.58
CA GLY A 304 -18.04 -2.80 8.76
C GLY A 304 -19.35 -2.36 9.42
N LYS A 305 -19.30 -1.49 10.44
CA LYS A 305 -20.51 -0.90 11.07
C LYS A 305 -21.27 -0.01 10.10
N ALA A 306 -20.57 0.81 9.30
CA ALA A 306 -21.18 1.69 8.30
C ALA A 306 -21.82 0.89 7.16
N GLU A 307 -21.14 -0.14 6.63
CA GLU A 307 -21.73 -1.04 5.65
C GLU A 307 -22.96 -1.76 6.21
N HIS A 308 -22.86 -2.30 7.41
CA HIS A 308 -24.01 -2.97 8.06
C HIS A 308 -25.18 -2.03 8.32
N LEU A 309 -24.90 -0.75 8.66
CA LEU A 309 -25.95 0.26 8.77
C LEU A 309 -26.58 0.56 7.41
N ALA A 310 -25.75 0.71 6.37
CA ALA A 310 -26.25 0.90 5.01
C ALA A 310 -27.12 -0.27 4.56
N ASP A 311 -26.67 -1.52 4.79
CA ASP A 311 -27.47 -2.71 4.49
C ASP A 311 -28.81 -2.76 5.23
N LYS A 312 -28.83 -2.38 6.52
CA LYS A 312 -30.07 -2.28 7.30
C LYS A 312 -31.05 -1.23 6.78
N LEU A 313 -30.55 -0.18 6.12
CA LEU A 313 -31.40 0.88 5.57
C LEU A 313 -32.01 0.49 4.21
N VAL A 314 -31.43 -0.47 3.48
CA VAL A 314 -31.91 -0.89 2.15
C VAL A 314 -33.39 -1.30 2.13
N PRO A 315 -33.89 -2.15 3.03
CA PRO A 315 -35.32 -2.49 3.05
C PRO A 315 -36.24 -1.28 3.21
N TYR A 316 -35.83 -0.32 4.08
CA TYR A 316 -36.62 0.89 4.30
C TYR A 316 -36.62 1.83 3.09
N THR A 317 -35.49 1.94 2.40
CA THR A 317 -35.36 2.72 1.15
C THR A 317 -36.22 2.11 0.06
N LEU A 318 -36.21 0.80 -0.12
CA LEU A 318 -37.05 0.09 -1.08
C LEU A 318 -38.53 0.24 -0.73
N ALA A 319 -38.91 0.08 0.53
CA ALA A 319 -40.29 0.27 0.99
C ALA A 319 -40.76 1.72 0.79
N GLY A 320 -39.93 2.70 1.13
CA GLY A 320 -40.19 4.13 0.90
C GLY A 320 -40.36 4.46 -0.57
N THR A 321 -39.54 3.86 -1.44
CA THR A 321 -39.67 3.99 -2.91
C THR A 321 -41.00 3.44 -3.41
N ALA A 322 -41.36 2.24 -2.96
CA ALA A 322 -42.65 1.62 -3.33
C ALA A 322 -43.85 2.46 -2.83
N LEU A 323 -43.80 2.91 -1.57
CA LEU A 323 -44.84 3.76 -0.97
C LEU A 323 -44.99 5.09 -1.74
N THR A 324 -43.88 5.74 -2.06
CA THR A 324 -43.91 6.99 -2.83
C THR A 324 -44.51 6.78 -4.22
N TYR A 325 -44.19 5.68 -4.87
CA TYR A 325 -44.80 5.32 -6.16
C TYR A 325 -46.33 5.11 -6.02
N LEU A 326 -46.76 4.38 -5.00
CA LEU A 326 -48.19 4.13 -4.75
C LEU A 326 -48.96 5.42 -4.51
N LEU A 327 -48.39 6.35 -3.71
CA LEU A 327 -49.03 7.60 -3.36
C LEU A 327 -49.03 8.64 -4.50
N THR A 328 -47.90 8.76 -5.21
CA THR A 328 -47.73 9.83 -6.21
C THR A 328 -47.98 9.36 -7.64
N ARG A 329 -47.99 8.05 -7.89
CA ARG A 329 -48.01 7.43 -9.21
C ARG A 329 -46.92 7.97 -10.17
N ASN A 330 -45.89 8.58 -9.59
CA ASN A 330 -44.80 9.20 -10.32
C ASN A 330 -43.49 8.45 -10.06
N ILE A 331 -43.04 7.72 -11.09
CA ILE A 331 -41.83 6.91 -11.02
C ILE A 331 -40.58 7.76 -10.77
N THR A 332 -40.52 8.99 -11.31
CA THR A 332 -39.38 9.89 -11.12
C THR A 332 -39.21 10.28 -9.64
N LYS A 333 -40.33 10.59 -8.97
CA LYS A 333 -40.32 10.89 -7.53
C LYS A 333 -39.94 9.64 -6.71
N ALA A 334 -40.44 8.46 -7.09
CA ALA A 334 -40.08 7.22 -6.43
C ALA A 334 -38.57 6.92 -6.60
N LEU A 335 -38.02 7.07 -7.80
CA LEU A 335 -36.61 6.90 -8.06
C LEU A 335 -35.73 7.91 -7.32
N SER A 336 -36.22 9.12 -7.05
CA SER A 336 -35.44 10.10 -6.27
C SER A 336 -35.17 9.59 -4.85
N ILE A 337 -36.07 8.79 -4.25
CA ILE A 337 -35.84 8.13 -2.96
C ILE A 337 -34.83 6.97 -3.11
N LEU A 338 -35.00 6.17 -4.16
CA LEU A 338 -34.09 5.07 -4.43
C LEU A 338 -32.64 5.55 -4.67
N MET A 339 -32.49 6.75 -5.21
CA MET A 339 -31.19 7.36 -5.50
C MET A 339 -30.56 8.08 -4.31
N VAL A 340 -31.25 8.22 -3.17
CA VAL A 340 -30.63 8.61 -1.90
C VAL A 340 -29.81 7.42 -1.41
N ASP A 341 -28.65 7.25 -2.03
CA ASP A 341 -27.80 6.10 -1.82
C ASP A 341 -26.70 6.45 -0.81
N PHE A 342 -26.90 5.99 0.42
CA PHE A 342 -25.88 6.05 1.46
C PHE A 342 -24.63 5.23 1.10
N SER A 343 -24.78 4.21 0.25
CA SER A 343 -23.68 3.34 -0.10
C SER A 343 -22.62 4.04 -0.95
N CYS A 344 -23.02 4.86 -1.92
CA CYS A 344 -22.09 5.66 -2.72
C CYS A 344 -21.30 6.64 -1.84
N ALA A 345 -21.97 7.33 -0.92
CA ALA A 345 -21.32 8.26 -0.01
C ALA A 345 -20.32 7.54 0.91
N LEU A 346 -20.70 6.40 1.49
CA LEU A 346 -19.84 5.62 2.36
C LEU A 346 -18.65 5.00 1.60
N LYS A 347 -18.88 4.40 0.43
CA LYS A 347 -17.83 3.82 -0.41
C LYS A 347 -16.80 4.84 -0.92
N LEU A 348 -17.17 6.12 -1.00
CA LEU A 348 -16.25 7.20 -1.37
C LEU A 348 -15.62 7.86 -0.15
N ALA A 349 -16.42 8.18 0.87
CA ALA A 349 -15.95 8.96 2.02
C ALA A 349 -15.00 8.15 2.93
N MET A 350 -15.33 6.88 3.21
CA MET A 350 -14.53 6.06 4.13
C MET A 350 -13.11 5.80 3.63
N PRO A 351 -12.88 5.30 2.39
CA PRO A 351 -11.53 5.10 1.89
C PRO A 351 -10.72 6.40 1.83
N ILE A 352 -11.35 7.52 1.46
CA ILE A 352 -10.67 8.82 1.42
C ILE A 352 -10.28 9.28 2.82
N ALA A 353 -11.17 9.12 3.82
CA ALA A 353 -10.91 9.47 5.21
C ALA A 353 -9.74 8.63 5.77
N VAL A 354 -9.75 7.31 5.54
CA VAL A 354 -8.69 6.40 5.98
C VAL A 354 -7.35 6.77 5.31
N LEU A 355 -7.33 7.00 3.99
CA LEU A 355 -6.11 7.43 3.28
C LEU A 355 -5.58 8.77 3.81
N SER A 356 -6.48 9.72 4.08
CA SER A 356 -6.10 11.02 4.65
C SER A 356 -5.49 10.87 6.04
N ALA A 357 -6.09 10.05 6.89
CA ALA A 357 -5.61 9.80 8.25
C ALA A 357 -4.26 9.05 8.26
N ILE A 358 -4.07 8.05 7.40
CA ILE A 358 -2.78 7.36 7.22
C ILE A 358 -1.71 8.35 6.75
N ARG A 359 -2.06 9.23 5.80
CA ARG A 359 -1.13 10.25 5.32
C ARG A 359 -0.74 11.23 6.43
N GLU A 360 -1.69 11.68 7.23
CA GLU A 360 -1.46 12.59 8.36
C GLU A 360 -0.58 11.94 9.41
N ALA A 361 -0.84 10.69 9.78
CA ALA A 361 0.02 9.92 10.67
C ALA A 361 1.46 9.83 10.13
N GLY A 362 1.63 9.62 8.82
CA GLY A 362 2.94 9.59 8.15
C GLY A 362 3.70 10.93 8.25
N VAL A 363 3.01 12.07 8.32
CA VAL A 363 3.65 13.39 8.55
C VAL A 363 4.30 13.44 9.94
N HIS A 364 3.73 12.72 10.90
CA HIS A 364 4.24 12.59 12.26
C HIS A 364 5.17 11.39 12.46
N ASN A 365 5.67 10.78 11.39
CA ASN A 365 6.50 9.57 11.41
C ASN A 365 5.82 8.35 12.06
N ILE A 366 4.49 8.30 12.03
CA ILE A 366 3.70 7.17 12.53
C ILE A 366 3.26 6.33 11.32
N THR A 367 3.73 5.08 11.25
CA THR A 367 3.31 4.13 10.23
C THR A 367 2.06 3.40 10.71
N VAL A 368 0.94 3.61 10.01
CA VAL A 368 -0.33 2.98 10.32
C VAL A 368 -0.59 1.82 9.36
N LYS A 369 -0.86 0.64 9.90
CA LYS A 369 -1.06 -0.59 9.15
C LYS A 369 -2.46 -0.72 8.50
N GLY A 370 -3.35 0.26 8.69
CA GLY A 370 -4.70 0.26 8.12
C GLY A 370 -5.71 0.97 9.03
N GLY A 371 -6.91 1.25 8.49
CA GLY A 371 -7.96 1.98 9.20
C GLY A 371 -8.37 1.35 10.53
N LYS A 372 -8.39 0.01 10.61
CA LYS A 372 -8.68 -0.73 11.83
C LYS A 372 -7.77 -0.35 13.00
N PHE A 373 -6.49 -0.12 12.72
CA PHE A 373 -5.51 0.21 13.76
C PHE A 373 -5.61 1.68 14.21
N LEU A 374 -6.04 2.57 13.32
CA LEU A 374 -6.38 3.95 13.71
C LEU A 374 -7.55 3.98 14.68
N GLU A 375 -8.59 3.19 14.41
CA GLU A 375 -9.76 3.07 15.29
C GLU A 375 -9.39 2.47 16.64
N ALA A 376 -8.62 1.36 16.63
CA ALA A 376 -8.14 0.72 17.85
C ALA A 376 -7.28 1.68 18.70
N ALA A 377 -6.45 2.50 18.07
CA ALA A 377 -5.66 3.52 18.77
C ALA A 377 -6.54 4.62 19.36
N ALA A 378 -7.61 5.03 18.66
CA ALA A 378 -8.55 6.05 19.13
C ALA A 378 -9.44 5.56 20.27
N GLU A 379 -9.78 4.27 20.30
CA GLU A 379 -10.62 3.63 21.33
C GLU A 379 -9.81 3.09 22.53
N ALA A 380 -8.46 3.13 22.45
CA ALA A 380 -7.61 2.60 23.49
C ALA A 380 -7.71 3.40 24.79
N ASP A 381 -8.07 2.73 25.88
CA ASP A 381 -8.11 3.26 27.25
C ASP A 381 -6.85 2.87 28.06
N THR A 382 -6.09 1.91 27.59
CA THR A 382 -4.90 1.36 28.23
C THR A 382 -3.73 1.29 27.25
N ILE A 383 -2.59 1.83 27.65
CA ILE A 383 -1.34 1.77 26.85
C ILE A 383 -0.32 0.94 27.59
N VAL A 384 0.17 -0.10 26.94
CA VAL A 384 1.23 -0.97 27.45
C VAL A 384 2.52 -0.67 26.67
N PHE A 385 3.53 -0.17 27.37
CA PHE A 385 4.85 0.10 26.78
C PHE A 385 5.77 -1.11 26.98
N ASP A 386 6.38 -1.55 25.88
CA ASP A 386 7.54 -2.44 26.00
C ASP A 386 8.74 -1.64 26.53
N LYS A 387 9.58 -2.32 27.34
CA LYS A 387 10.75 -1.69 27.93
C LYS A 387 11.87 -1.56 26.91
N THR A 388 12.24 -2.68 26.29
CA THR A 388 13.46 -2.81 25.49
C THR A 388 13.21 -2.35 24.04
N GLY A 389 13.99 -1.39 23.55
CA GLY A 389 13.86 -0.83 22.22
C GLY A 389 12.68 0.13 22.04
N THR A 390 11.89 0.41 23.11
CA THR A 390 10.79 1.37 23.11
C THR A 390 11.04 2.49 24.13
N LEU A 391 11.38 2.13 25.37
CA LEU A 391 11.65 3.07 26.46
C LEU A 391 13.15 3.21 26.79
N THR A 392 13.94 2.21 26.44
CA THR A 392 15.39 2.19 26.71
C THR A 392 16.17 1.80 25.47
#